data_5af3bfba42756bbef10fd55b22101aa7
#
_entry.id   5af3bfba42756bbef10fd55b22101aa7
#
_cell.length_a   1.000
_cell.length_b   1.000
_cell.length_c   1.000
_cell.angle_alpha   90.00
_cell.angle_beta   90.00
_cell.angle_gamma   90.00
#
_symmetry.space_group_name_H-M   'P 1'
#
loop_
_entity.id
_entity.type
_entity.pdbx_description
1 polymer ?
#
loop_
_entity_poly.entity_id
_entity_poly.type
_entity_poly.pdbx_seq_one_letter_code
_entity_poly.pdbx_strand_id
1 'polypeptide(L)'
;MRGRTLLLVLAALVVAAAPLMAQAAFNVRLATLAPENSPWATALRSMGAAWTKATSSRVRLTVYAGTIPSESSAIARMAVDGLQAATLTAGGLAEIDESFNVFGIPFFFQSDAELAFVQERLTPALAARLEAKKYRLVNWGNAGWVQLFSKNPIRSIEDLKAAKLYTSEGSPKTVQWYTSNGFHVVPLATGEIPKQLKLPTGAIDAAPSPPAFAVALQFFRDAPNMLDIRVAPLTSATVMTESAWNRIAPDDRAKLLAAAKETEKQVQAQAPVLDAKSINEMKAAGLQVITLDARALGAFHAAADNLLASQRGNTIPSDVFDAAVRARDEFRASNRGR
;
A
#
# COMPACT_ATOMS: atom_id res chain seq x y z
N MET A 1 25.89 12.87 -90.16
CA MET A 1 26.92 13.52 -89.31
C MET A 1 26.32 13.78 -87.90
N ARG A 2 26.81 13.02 -86.95
CA ARG A 2 26.88 13.26 -85.48
C ARG A 2 25.65 13.84 -84.77
N GLY A 3 24.73 12.93 -84.31
CA GLY A 3 23.78 13.21 -83.21
C GLY A 3 24.32 12.62 -81.94
N ARG A 4 24.56 13.46 -80.93
CA ARG A 4 24.99 13.05 -79.57
C ARG A 4 23.73 12.80 -78.69
N THR A 5 23.50 11.56 -78.38
CA THR A 5 22.44 11.12 -77.48
C THR A 5 22.83 11.47 -76.01
N LEU A 6 22.08 12.35 -75.38
CA LEU A 6 22.23 12.73 -73.99
C LEU A 6 21.48 11.72 -73.12
N LEU A 7 22.20 10.83 -72.47
CA LEU A 7 21.60 9.92 -71.43
C LEU A 7 21.43 10.70 -70.15
N LEU A 8 20.18 10.98 -69.77
CA LEU A 8 19.79 11.45 -68.46
C LEU A 8 19.71 10.26 -67.50
N VAL A 9 20.71 10.18 -66.59
CA VAL A 9 20.68 9.22 -65.47
C VAL A 9 19.81 9.83 -64.39
N LEU A 10 18.58 9.34 -64.25
CA LEU A 10 17.68 9.67 -63.14
C LEU A 10 18.07 8.77 -61.94
N ALA A 11 18.85 9.31 -61.02
CA ALA A 11 19.15 8.64 -59.74
C ALA A 11 17.91 8.71 -58.85
N ALA A 12 17.13 7.65 -58.84
CA ALA A 12 16.01 7.47 -57.92
C ALA A 12 16.58 7.26 -56.51
N LEU A 13 16.49 8.29 -55.65
CA LEU A 13 16.77 8.20 -54.21
C LEU A 13 15.63 7.39 -53.57
N VAL A 14 15.80 6.08 -53.43
CA VAL A 14 14.92 5.23 -52.66
C VAL A 14 15.28 5.49 -51.19
N VAL A 15 14.58 6.44 -50.56
CA VAL A 15 14.55 6.59 -49.11
C VAL A 15 13.84 5.33 -48.58
N ALA A 16 14.64 4.36 -48.14
CA ALA A 16 14.13 3.21 -47.42
C ALA A 16 13.53 3.71 -46.13
N ALA A 17 12.23 4.02 -46.11
CA ALA A 17 11.46 4.16 -44.90
C ALA A 17 11.46 2.79 -44.22
N ALA A 18 12.44 2.59 -43.31
CA ALA A 18 12.40 1.45 -42.42
C ALA A 18 11.02 1.49 -41.73
N PRO A 19 10.21 0.43 -41.83
CA PRO A 19 8.97 0.41 -41.07
C PRO A 19 9.35 0.57 -39.61
N LEU A 20 8.89 1.67 -38.97
CA LEU A 20 8.86 1.72 -37.50
C LEU A 20 8.01 0.52 -37.09
N MET A 21 8.66 -0.59 -36.79
CA MET A 21 8.01 -1.73 -36.16
C MET A 21 7.34 -1.16 -34.92
N ALA A 22 6.03 -0.94 -35.00
CA ALA A 22 5.25 -0.54 -33.82
C ALA A 22 5.48 -1.64 -32.78
N GLN A 23 6.37 -1.36 -31.84
CA GLN A 23 6.67 -2.30 -30.77
C GLN A 23 5.34 -2.59 -30.06
N ALA A 24 4.94 -3.87 -30.06
CA ALA A 24 3.69 -4.28 -29.43
C ALA A 24 3.59 -3.70 -28.03
N ALA A 25 2.46 -3.06 -27.72
CA ALA A 25 2.27 -2.41 -26.44
C ALA A 25 2.47 -3.42 -25.30
N PHE A 26 3.36 -3.11 -24.36
CA PHE A 26 3.54 -3.93 -23.18
C PHE A 26 2.43 -3.62 -22.18
N ASN A 27 1.59 -4.61 -21.89
CA ASN A 27 0.51 -4.47 -20.92
C ASN A 27 0.98 -4.97 -19.54
N VAL A 28 1.10 -4.06 -18.59
CA VAL A 28 1.37 -4.35 -17.18
C VAL A 28 0.04 -4.70 -16.50
N ARG A 29 -0.09 -5.91 -16.02
CA ARG A 29 -1.23 -6.37 -15.22
C ARG A 29 -0.89 -6.11 -13.75
N LEU A 30 -1.67 -5.24 -13.09
CA LEU A 30 -1.52 -4.85 -11.70
C LEU A 30 -2.71 -5.33 -10.88
N ALA A 31 -2.46 -5.99 -9.76
CA ALA A 31 -3.50 -6.35 -8.79
C ALA A 31 -3.40 -5.53 -7.52
N THR A 32 -4.54 -5.31 -6.87
CA THR A 32 -4.65 -4.66 -5.56
C THR A 32 -5.87 -5.16 -4.80
N LEU A 33 -5.80 -5.15 -3.46
CA LEU A 33 -6.95 -5.40 -2.58
C LEU A 33 -7.92 -4.21 -2.50
N ALA A 34 -7.52 -3.03 -3.00
CA ALA A 34 -8.40 -1.86 -3.04
C ALA A 34 -9.72 -2.22 -3.75
N PRO A 35 -10.89 -1.91 -3.17
CA PRO A 35 -12.18 -2.19 -3.79
C PRO A 35 -12.30 -1.53 -5.17
N GLU A 36 -13.02 -2.17 -6.09
CA GLU A 36 -13.16 -1.77 -7.50
C GLU A 36 -13.56 -0.29 -7.68
N ASN A 37 -14.51 0.18 -6.90
CA ASN A 37 -15.05 1.54 -6.99
C ASN A 37 -14.40 2.50 -5.98
N SER A 38 -13.25 2.14 -5.40
CA SER A 38 -12.57 2.96 -4.43
C SER A 38 -11.76 4.09 -5.08
N PRO A 39 -11.48 5.19 -4.34
CA PRO A 39 -10.58 6.24 -4.80
C PRO A 39 -9.19 5.74 -5.17
N TRP A 40 -8.69 4.73 -4.46
CA TRP A 40 -7.38 4.12 -4.73
C TRP A 40 -7.35 3.37 -6.07
N ALA A 41 -8.38 2.57 -6.37
CA ALA A 41 -8.49 1.91 -7.67
C ALA A 41 -8.61 2.94 -8.81
N THR A 42 -9.35 4.02 -8.58
CA THR A 42 -9.45 5.15 -9.53
C THR A 42 -8.10 5.81 -9.75
N ALA A 43 -7.33 6.07 -8.69
CA ALA A 43 -5.99 6.66 -8.79
C ALA A 43 -5.03 5.75 -9.60
N LEU A 44 -5.05 4.43 -9.37
CA LEU A 44 -4.24 3.49 -10.14
C LEU A 44 -4.64 3.45 -11.63
N ARG A 45 -5.94 3.55 -11.95
CA ARG A 45 -6.39 3.66 -13.35
C ARG A 45 -5.95 4.97 -13.99
N SER A 46 -6.00 6.07 -13.24
CA SER A 46 -5.50 7.37 -13.71
C SER A 46 -4.00 7.34 -13.96
N MET A 47 -3.23 6.66 -13.10
CA MET A 47 -1.81 6.38 -13.36
C MET A 47 -1.61 5.60 -14.65
N GLY A 48 -2.44 4.58 -14.92
CA GLY A 48 -2.40 3.79 -16.14
C GLY A 48 -2.69 4.63 -17.40
N ALA A 49 -3.65 5.53 -17.32
CA ALA A 49 -3.93 6.48 -18.40
C ALA A 49 -2.75 7.43 -18.65
N ALA A 50 -2.11 7.92 -17.56
CA ALA A 50 -0.90 8.75 -17.66
C ALA A 50 0.28 7.97 -18.27
N TRP A 51 0.48 6.70 -17.92
CA TRP A 51 1.49 5.82 -18.54
C TRP A 51 1.28 5.66 -20.03
N THR A 52 0.03 5.35 -20.42
CA THR A 52 -0.35 5.20 -21.83
C THR A 52 -0.04 6.47 -22.62
N LYS A 53 -0.41 7.64 -22.09
CA LYS A 53 -0.14 8.95 -22.70
C LYS A 53 1.36 9.25 -22.79
N ALA A 54 2.09 9.10 -21.69
CA ALA A 54 3.52 9.46 -21.59
C ALA A 54 4.41 8.59 -22.47
N THR A 55 4.02 7.33 -22.71
CA THR A 55 4.79 6.37 -23.53
C THR A 55 4.25 6.21 -24.94
N SER A 56 3.31 7.07 -25.39
CA SER A 56 2.66 6.93 -26.69
C SER A 56 2.10 5.51 -26.91
N SER A 57 1.41 4.98 -25.91
CA SER A 57 0.80 3.64 -25.85
C SER A 57 1.78 2.45 -25.89
N ARG A 58 3.10 2.65 -25.75
CA ARG A 58 4.07 1.54 -25.65
C ARG A 58 3.93 0.76 -24.34
N VAL A 59 3.52 1.42 -23.25
CA VAL A 59 3.22 0.78 -21.97
C VAL A 59 1.79 1.10 -21.56
N ARG A 60 1.03 0.06 -21.22
CA ARG A 60 -0.34 0.16 -20.71
C ARG A 60 -0.42 -0.49 -19.34
N LEU A 61 -1.36 -0.04 -18.51
CA LEU A 61 -1.63 -0.63 -17.20
C LEU A 61 -3.09 -1.13 -17.16
N THR A 62 -3.26 -2.42 -16.85
CA THR A 62 -4.57 -2.99 -16.52
C THR A 62 -4.64 -3.24 -15.02
N VAL A 63 -5.60 -2.63 -14.35
CA VAL A 63 -5.77 -2.71 -12.90
C VAL A 63 -6.87 -3.71 -12.56
N TYR A 64 -6.52 -4.73 -11.78
CA TYR A 64 -7.41 -5.73 -11.19
C TYR A 64 -7.64 -5.38 -9.73
N ALA A 65 -8.64 -4.57 -9.45
CA ALA A 65 -8.97 -4.08 -8.13
C ALA A 65 -9.97 -5.01 -7.42
N GLY A 66 -9.70 -5.39 -6.17
CA GLY A 66 -10.57 -6.23 -5.36
C GLY A 66 -10.82 -7.66 -5.90
N THR A 67 -9.98 -8.12 -6.85
CA THR A 67 -10.19 -9.41 -7.51
C THR A 67 -9.29 -10.53 -6.97
N ILE A 68 -8.39 -10.21 -6.06
CA ILE A 68 -7.49 -11.17 -5.43
C ILE A 68 -7.93 -11.44 -3.99
N PRO A 69 -7.78 -12.67 -3.48
CA PRO A 69 -8.19 -13.02 -2.12
C PRO A 69 -7.24 -12.46 -1.06
N SER A 70 -5.94 -12.36 -1.37
CA SER A 70 -4.89 -11.90 -0.45
C SER A 70 -3.70 -11.31 -1.22
N GLU A 71 -2.84 -10.58 -0.51
CA GLU A 71 -1.58 -10.05 -1.06
C GLU A 71 -0.58 -11.16 -1.36
N SER A 72 -0.54 -12.21 -0.53
CA SER A 72 0.22 -13.44 -0.80
C SER A 72 -0.13 -14.06 -2.16
N SER A 73 -1.43 -14.08 -2.50
CA SER A 73 -1.90 -14.53 -3.83
C SER A 73 -1.39 -13.64 -4.97
N ALA A 74 -1.31 -12.32 -4.76
CA ALA A 74 -0.73 -11.41 -5.76
C ALA A 74 0.76 -11.69 -5.96
N ILE A 75 1.51 -11.84 -4.85
CA ILE A 75 2.95 -12.12 -4.87
C ILE A 75 3.22 -13.47 -5.59
N ALA A 76 2.45 -14.50 -5.26
CA ALA A 76 2.58 -15.81 -5.93
C ALA A 76 2.30 -15.71 -7.44
N ARG A 77 1.30 -14.91 -7.86
CA ARG A 77 1.03 -14.67 -9.28
C ARG A 77 2.12 -13.85 -9.98
N MET A 78 2.75 -12.91 -9.28
CA MET A 78 3.91 -12.17 -9.80
C MET A 78 5.11 -13.09 -10.02
N ALA A 79 5.34 -14.05 -9.13
CA ALA A 79 6.45 -14.99 -9.24
C ALA A 79 6.41 -15.86 -10.52
N VAL A 80 5.21 -16.09 -11.09
CA VAL A 80 5.00 -16.89 -12.32
C VAL A 80 4.55 -16.02 -13.51
N ASP A 81 4.85 -14.71 -13.50
CA ASP A 81 4.46 -13.73 -14.54
C ASP A 81 2.95 -13.65 -14.83
N GLY A 82 2.12 -14.18 -13.94
CA GLY A 82 0.67 -14.05 -13.98
C GLY A 82 0.20 -12.61 -13.76
N LEU A 83 0.97 -11.84 -12.98
CA LEU A 83 0.88 -10.39 -12.78
C LEU A 83 2.28 -9.80 -12.96
N GLN A 84 2.36 -8.57 -13.44
CA GLN A 84 3.61 -7.84 -13.59
C GLN A 84 3.85 -6.86 -12.43
N ALA A 85 2.76 -6.42 -11.78
CA ALA A 85 2.81 -5.49 -10.67
C ALA A 85 1.71 -5.79 -9.63
N ALA A 86 1.90 -5.30 -8.42
CA ALA A 86 0.86 -5.24 -7.40
C ALA A 86 1.02 -3.98 -6.56
N THR A 87 -0.10 -3.42 -6.08
CA THR A 87 -0.10 -2.45 -4.98
C THR A 87 -0.40 -3.21 -3.70
N LEU A 88 0.60 -3.29 -2.83
CA LEU A 88 0.61 -4.07 -1.60
C LEU A 88 0.65 -3.14 -0.39
N THR A 89 -0.01 -3.50 0.69
CA THR A 89 0.15 -2.84 1.99
C THR A 89 1.53 -3.11 2.57
N ALA A 90 1.89 -2.40 3.65
CA ALA A 90 3.14 -2.69 4.38
C ALA A 90 3.23 -4.17 4.79
N GLY A 91 2.10 -4.80 5.16
CA GLY A 91 2.02 -6.23 5.48
C GLY A 91 2.33 -7.12 4.29
N GLY A 92 1.75 -6.86 3.12
CA GLY A 92 2.05 -7.61 1.91
C GLY A 92 3.49 -7.38 1.42
N LEU A 93 4.01 -6.17 1.53
CA LEU A 93 5.42 -5.86 1.23
C LEU A 93 6.37 -6.60 2.17
N ALA A 94 5.97 -6.79 3.44
CA ALA A 94 6.74 -7.53 4.43
C ALA A 94 6.86 -9.03 4.10
N GLU A 95 5.94 -9.60 3.33
CA GLU A 95 6.09 -10.96 2.79
C GLU A 95 7.23 -11.06 1.76
N ILE A 96 7.57 -9.94 1.11
CA ILE A 96 8.74 -9.85 0.21
C ILE A 96 10.01 -9.54 1.02
N ASP A 97 9.94 -8.55 1.92
CA ASP A 97 11.04 -8.17 2.81
C ASP A 97 10.51 -7.59 4.14
N GLU A 98 10.86 -8.23 5.25
CA GLU A 98 10.37 -7.88 6.60
C GLU A 98 10.64 -6.41 7.00
N SER A 99 11.51 -5.70 6.32
CA SER A 99 11.80 -4.27 6.57
C SER A 99 10.56 -3.38 6.49
N PHE A 100 9.57 -3.75 5.69
CA PHE A 100 8.35 -2.97 5.51
C PHE A 100 7.41 -3.02 6.73
N ASN A 101 7.61 -3.96 7.67
CA ASN A 101 6.89 -3.98 8.95
C ASN A 101 7.06 -2.68 9.75
N VAL A 102 8.10 -1.90 9.49
CA VAL A 102 8.35 -0.61 10.16
C VAL A 102 7.19 0.37 10.03
N PHE A 103 6.42 0.31 8.95
CA PHE A 103 5.26 1.17 8.73
C PHE A 103 3.99 0.70 9.46
N GLY A 104 3.97 -0.53 9.95
CA GLY A 104 2.86 -1.10 10.72
C GLY A 104 3.02 -1.02 12.23
N ILE A 105 4.08 -0.39 12.76
CA ILE A 105 4.32 -0.28 14.20
C ILE A 105 3.25 0.63 14.83
N PRO A 106 2.45 0.15 15.79
CA PRO A 106 1.42 0.96 16.44
C PRO A 106 2.01 2.20 17.12
N PHE A 107 1.38 3.36 16.93
CA PHE A 107 1.73 4.67 17.49
C PHE A 107 3.15 5.16 17.20
N PHE A 108 3.86 4.51 16.27
CA PHE A 108 5.21 4.94 15.87
C PHE A 108 5.20 6.30 15.18
N PHE A 109 4.21 6.54 14.32
CA PHE A 109 4.00 7.80 13.60
C PHE A 109 2.89 8.61 14.26
N GLN A 110 3.03 9.95 14.30
CA GLN A 110 2.06 10.88 14.87
C GLN A 110 1.35 11.74 13.81
N SER A 111 1.92 11.85 12.61
CA SER A 111 1.36 12.67 11.52
C SER A 111 1.75 12.16 10.13
N ASP A 112 0.98 12.59 9.12
CA ASP A 112 1.31 12.30 7.72
C ASP A 112 2.64 12.93 7.29
N ALA A 113 2.99 14.10 7.85
CA ALA A 113 4.27 14.76 7.58
C ALA A 113 5.45 13.96 8.16
N GLU A 114 5.31 13.41 9.36
CA GLU A 114 6.32 12.53 9.97
C GLU A 114 6.47 11.24 9.17
N LEU A 115 5.36 10.61 8.77
CA LEU A 115 5.38 9.44 7.91
C LEU A 115 6.12 9.72 6.60
N ALA A 116 5.78 10.81 5.90
CA ALA A 116 6.38 11.17 4.62
C ALA A 116 7.89 11.40 4.76
N PHE A 117 8.32 12.08 5.83
CA PHE A 117 9.74 12.33 6.11
C PHE A 117 10.52 11.01 6.34
N VAL A 118 9.98 10.12 7.17
CA VAL A 118 10.62 8.82 7.44
C VAL A 118 10.62 7.94 6.18
N GLN A 119 9.53 7.93 5.43
CA GLN A 119 9.42 7.22 4.15
C GLN A 119 10.50 7.67 3.16
N GLU A 120 10.68 9.00 3.00
CA GLU A 120 11.70 9.56 2.11
C GLU A 120 13.11 9.09 2.51
N ARG A 121 13.43 9.11 3.81
CA ARG A 121 14.73 8.67 4.34
C ARG A 121 15.00 7.19 4.16
N LEU A 122 13.96 6.35 4.27
CA LEU A 122 14.08 4.90 4.16
C LEU A 122 14.01 4.40 2.70
N THR A 123 13.40 5.16 1.80
CA THR A 123 13.13 4.73 0.41
C THR A 123 14.36 4.15 -0.31
N PRO A 124 15.57 4.75 -0.26
CA PRO A 124 16.73 4.18 -0.95
C PRO A 124 17.10 2.77 -0.46
N ALA A 125 17.10 2.57 0.87
CA ALA A 125 17.41 1.27 1.46
C ALA A 125 16.32 0.22 1.18
N LEU A 126 15.05 0.60 1.27
CA LEU A 126 13.91 -0.29 1.01
C LEU A 126 13.82 -0.67 -0.47
N ALA A 127 14.08 0.28 -1.38
CA ALA A 127 14.13 0.01 -2.81
C ALA A 127 15.26 -0.99 -3.14
N ALA A 128 16.46 -0.82 -2.57
CA ALA A 128 17.56 -1.75 -2.77
C ALA A 128 17.24 -3.17 -2.26
N ARG A 129 16.51 -3.29 -1.14
CA ARG A 129 16.05 -4.59 -0.61
C ARG A 129 15.03 -5.25 -1.54
N LEU A 130 14.09 -4.49 -2.08
CA LEU A 130 13.16 -4.99 -3.10
C LEU A 130 13.90 -5.44 -4.36
N GLU A 131 14.90 -4.67 -4.81
CA GLU A 131 15.73 -5.03 -5.96
C GLU A 131 16.47 -6.34 -5.77
N ALA A 132 17.02 -6.57 -4.58
CA ALA A 132 17.66 -7.84 -4.23
C ALA A 132 16.68 -9.04 -4.29
N LYS A 133 15.37 -8.77 -4.11
CA LYS A 133 14.28 -9.75 -4.24
C LYS A 133 13.62 -9.77 -5.63
N LYS A 134 14.22 -9.07 -6.62
CA LYS A 134 13.73 -8.99 -8.01
C LYS A 134 12.41 -8.22 -8.17
N TYR A 135 12.20 -7.20 -7.34
CA TYR A 135 11.11 -6.24 -7.44
C TYR A 135 11.63 -4.82 -7.58
N ARG A 136 10.86 -3.95 -8.21
CA ARG A 136 11.12 -2.52 -8.34
C ARG A 136 10.02 -1.74 -7.65
N LEU A 137 10.39 -0.82 -6.78
CA LEU A 137 9.48 0.15 -6.21
C LEU A 137 9.06 1.14 -7.29
N VAL A 138 7.76 1.31 -7.50
CA VAL A 138 7.19 2.23 -8.50
C VAL A 138 6.76 3.53 -7.83
N ASN A 139 5.95 3.44 -6.77
CA ASN A 139 5.51 4.57 -5.96
C ASN A 139 4.99 4.10 -4.60
N TRP A 140 4.92 5.03 -3.66
CA TRP A 140 4.24 4.84 -2.39
C TRP A 140 2.75 5.16 -2.50
N GLY A 141 1.97 4.62 -1.56
CA GLY A 141 0.59 4.94 -1.32
C GLY A 141 0.30 5.07 0.18
N ASN A 142 -0.75 5.80 0.51
CA ASN A 142 -1.29 5.90 1.86
C ASN A 142 -2.81 5.85 1.76
N ALA A 143 -3.42 4.92 2.47
CA ALA A 143 -4.87 4.74 2.45
C ALA A 143 -5.56 5.31 3.70
N GLY A 144 -4.88 6.17 4.45
CA GLY A 144 -5.36 6.80 5.66
C GLY A 144 -4.84 6.14 6.93
N TRP A 145 -5.37 6.57 8.07
CA TRP A 145 -4.99 6.06 9.37
C TRP A 145 -5.88 4.91 9.81
N VAL A 146 -5.24 3.81 10.21
CA VAL A 146 -5.94 2.65 10.76
C VAL A 146 -6.54 3.00 12.11
N GLN A 147 -7.83 2.75 12.25
CA GLN A 147 -8.60 2.77 13.48
C GLN A 147 -9.15 1.37 13.74
N LEU A 148 -9.65 1.12 14.93
CA LEU A 148 -10.17 -0.19 15.30
C LEU A 148 -11.70 -0.20 15.26
N PHE A 149 -12.27 -1.06 14.44
CA PHE A 149 -13.71 -1.31 14.36
C PHE A 149 -14.06 -2.60 15.09
N SER A 150 -15.18 -2.62 15.81
CA SER A 150 -15.55 -3.78 16.62
C SER A 150 -17.06 -3.95 16.76
N LYS A 151 -17.51 -5.21 16.99
CA LYS A 151 -18.91 -5.55 17.29
C LYS A 151 -19.34 -4.96 18.64
N ASN A 152 -18.50 -5.11 19.65
CA ASN A 152 -18.71 -4.57 20.99
C ASN A 152 -17.78 -3.38 21.27
N PRO A 153 -18.18 -2.39 22.08
CA PRO A 153 -17.31 -1.29 22.43
C PRO A 153 -16.01 -1.75 23.08
N ILE A 154 -14.88 -1.26 22.59
CA ILE A 154 -13.55 -1.45 23.18
C ILE A 154 -13.18 -0.16 23.91
N ARG A 155 -13.01 -0.24 25.24
CA ARG A 155 -12.73 0.89 26.14
C ARG A 155 -11.43 0.74 26.91
N SER A 156 -10.84 -0.45 26.86
CA SER A 156 -9.61 -0.79 27.55
C SER A 156 -8.74 -1.75 26.71
N ILE A 157 -7.49 -1.92 27.10
CA ILE A 157 -6.60 -2.90 26.47
C ILE A 157 -7.07 -4.34 26.78
N GLU A 158 -7.73 -4.54 27.90
CA GLU A 158 -8.32 -5.81 28.31
C GLU A 158 -9.49 -6.18 27.38
N ASP A 159 -10.35 -5.21 27.03
CA ASP A 159 -11.43 -5.44 26.04
C ASP A 159 -10.84 -5.84 24.68
N LEU A 160 -9.74 -5.17 24.27
CA LEU A 160 -9.07 -5.52 23.02
C LEU A 160 -8.46 -6.92 23.05
N LYS A 161 -7.87 -7.31 24.19
CA LYS A 161 -7.29 -8.66 24.36
C LYS A 161 -8.36 -9.74 24.33
N ALA A 162 -9.54 -9.46 24.89
CA ALA A 162 -10.67 -10.39 24.91
C ALA A 162 -11.37 -10.53 23.54
N ALA A 163 -11.30 -9.51 22.69
CA ALA A 163 -11.91 -9.52 21.36
C ALA A 163 -11.15 -10.46 20.43
N LYS A 164 -11.87 -11.18 19.56
CA LYS A 164 -11.28 -11.92 18.45
C LYS A 164 -10.80 -10.91 17.39
N LEU A 165 -9.55 -10.52 17.49
CA LEU A 165 -8.96 -9.47 16.66
C LEU A 165 -8.44 -10.06 15.36
N TYR A 166 -8.86 -9.48 14.23
CA TYR A 166 -8.26 -9.79 12.92
C TYR A 166 -6.77 -9.48 12.91
N THR A 167 -6.00 -10.38 12.32
CA THR A 167 -4.63 -10.13 11.85
C THR A 167 -4.41 -10.76 10.49
N SER A 168 -3.44 -10.26 9.71
CA SER A 168 -3.07 -10.86 8.43
C SER A 168 -2.41 -12.23 8.63
N GLU A 169 -2.79 -13.20 7.81
CA GLU A 169 -2.17 -14.55 7.79
C GLU A 169 -0.70 -14.54 7.33
N GLY A 170 -0.28 -13.48 6.60
CA GLY A 170 1.06 -13.35 6.04
C GLY A 170 2.18 -13.03 7.06
N SER A 171 1.87 -12.88 8.35
CA SER A 171 2.85 -12.46 9.37
C SER A 171 2.87 -13.38 10.61
N PRO A 172 3.42 -14.62 10.52
CA PRO A 172 3.41 -15.57 11.65
C PRO A 172 4.08 -15.03 12.91
N LYS A 173 5.18 -14.30 12.79
CA LYS A 173 5.88 -13.69 13.94
C LYS A 173 5.02 -12.66 14.66
N THR A 174 4.26 -11.86 13.91
CA THR A 174 3.31 -10.89 14.47
C THR A 174 2.17 -11.61 15.22
N VAL A 175 1.60 -12.66 14.61
CA VAL A 175 0.59 -13.51 15.26
C VAL A 175 1.13 -14.08 16.58
N GLN A 176 2.34 -14.65 16.56
CA GLN A 176 2.99 -15.20 17.75
C GLN A 176 3.17 -14.14 18.83
N TRP A 177 3.62 -12.93 18.46
CA TRP A 177 3.80 -11.86 19.44
C TRP A 177 2.47 -11.48 20.10
N TYR A 178 1.41 -11.24 19.33
CA TYR A 178 0.09 -10.91 19.88
C TYR A 178 -0.41 -11.99 20.83
N THR A 179 -0.34 -13.26 20.41
CA THR A 179 -0.77 -14.40 21.24
C THR A 179 0.03 -14.50 22.54
N SER A 180 1.36 -14.33 22.47
CA SER A 180 2.24 -14.36 23.65
C SER A 180 1.99 -13.21 24.63
N ASN A 181 1.36 -12.11 24.15
CA ASN A 181 1.00 -10.95 24.97
C ASN A 181 -0.49 -10.93 25.38
N GLY A 182 -1.17 -12.06 25.24
CA GLY A 182 -2.53 -12.27 25.70
C GLY A 182 -3.62 -11.72 24.79
N PHE A 183 -3.33 -11.38 23.54
CA PHE A 183 -4.33 -11.00 22.55
C PHE A 183 -4.92 -12.24 21.88
N HIS A 184 -6.22 -12.23 21.69
CA HIS A 184 -6.92 -13.27 20.94
C HIS A 184 -6.96 -12.88 19.45
N VAL A 185 -5.90 -13.17 18.72
CA VAL A 185 -5.83 -12.86 17.28
C VAL A 185 -6.25 -14.02 16.41
N VAL A 186 -6.90 -13.69 15.29
CA VAL A 186 -7.37 -14.64 14.28
C VAL A 186 -6.75 -14.26 12.92
N PRO A 187 -5.76 -15.05 12.45
CA PRO A 187 -5.15 -14.82 11.15
C PRO A 187 -6.12 -15.20 10.03
N LEU A 188 -6.39 -14.25 9.14
CA LEU A 188 -7.28 -14.42 7.98
C LEU A 188 -6.76 -13.65 6.78
N ALA A 189 -7.20 -14.06 5.58
CA ALA A 189 -7.08 -13.23 4.39
C ALA A 189 -7.91 -11.94 4.53
N THR A 190 -7.35 -10.80 4.12
CA THR A 190 -8.01 -9.49 4.28
C THR A 190 -9.41 -9.44 3.63
N GLY A 191 -9.59 -10.13 2.50
CA GLY A 191 -10.89 -10.22 1.82
C GLY A 191 -12.00 -10.92 2.61
N GLU A 192 -11.65 -11.69 3.67
CA GLU A 192 -12.62 -12.37 4.53
C GLU A 192 -13.22 -11.48 5.63
N ILE A 193 -12.58 -10.32 5.93
CA ILE A 193 -13.00 -9.44 7.02
C ILE A 193 -14.51 -9.13 7.00
N PRO A 194 -15.12 -8.63 5.89
CA PRO A 194 -16.54 -8.27 5.88
C PRO A 194 -17.45 -9.48 6.17
N LYS A 195 -17.13 -10.63 5.59
CA LYS A 195 -17.90 -11.87 5.80
C LYS A 195 -17.83 -12.32 7.25
N GLN A 196 -16.64 -12.33 7.85
CA GLN A 196 -16.44 -12.83 9.21
C GLN A 196 -17.03 -11.89 10.27
N LEU A 197 -17.00 -10.57 10.04
CA LEU A 197 -17.70 -9.62 10.90
C LEU A 197 -19.21 -9.75 10.81
N LYS A 198 -19.78 -9.98 9.62
CA LYS A 198 -21.22 -10.09 9.39
C LYS A 198 -21.86 -11.30 10.09
N LEU A 199 -21.14 -12.41 10.19
CA LEU A 199 -21.67 -13.63 10.79
C LEU A 199 -21.80 -13.47 12.31
N PRO A 200 -22.94 -13.85 12.95
CA PRO A 200 -23.07 -13.84 14.40
C PRO A 200 -22.01 -14.67 15.12
N THR A 201 -21.65 -15.82 14.55
CA THR A 201 -20.60 -16.73 15.01
C THR A 201 -19.33 -16.62 14.20
N GLY A 202 -19.08 -15.44 13.58
CA GLY A 202 -17.89 -15.21 12.77
C GLY A 202 -16.60 -15.35 13.55
N ALA A 203 -15.52 -15.58 12.82
CA ALA A 203 -14.22 -15.83 13.43
C ALA A 203 -13.65 -14.60 14.15
N ILE A 204 -14.06 -13.37 13.78
CA ILE A 204 -13.56 -12.12 14.35
C ILE A 204 -14.68 -11.24 14.91
N ASP A 205 -14.33 -10.45 15.93
CA ASP A 205 -15.19 -9.43 16.55
C ASP A 205 -14.65 -8.02 16.33
N ALA A 206 -13.37 -7.88 15.96
CA ALA A 206 -12.72 -6.60 15.72
C ALA A 206 -11.74 -6.67 14.56
N ALA A 207 -11.65 -5.57 13.81
CA ALA A 207 -10.70 -5.43 12.71
C ALA A 207 -10.13 -4.00 12.64
N PRO A 208 -8.81 -3.85 12.49
CA PRO A 208 -8.18 -2.56 12.21
C PRO A 208 -8.42 -2.19 10.74
N SER A 209 -8.78 -0.94 10.47
CA SER A 209 -9.00 -0.44 9.11
C SER A 209 -8.99 1.08 9.06
N PRO A 210 -8.57 1.71 7.96
CA PRO A 210 -8.91 3.10 7.70
C PRO A 210 -10.43 3.29 7.54
N PRO A 211 -10.98 4.44 7.98
CA PRO A 211 -12.42 4.74 7.86
C PRO A 211 -12.96 4.61 6.44
N ALA A 212 -12.20 5.06 5.45
CA ALA A 212 -12.62 5.00 4.07
C ALA A 212 -12.73 3.56 3.53
N PHE A 213 -11.89 2.62 4.02
CA PHE A 213 -12.05 1.18 3.70
C PHE A 213 -13.25 0.56 4.39
N ALA A 214 -13.52 0.95 5.65
CA ALA A 214 -14.70 0.47 6.38
C ALA A 214 -15.99 0.86 5.66
N VAL A 215 -16.06 2.08 5.08
CA VAL A 215 -17.16 2.53 4.23
C VAL A 215 -17.21 1.76 2.92
N ALA A 216 -16.10 1.65 2.19
CA ALA A 216 -16.06 0.99 0.88
C ALA A 216 -16.47 -0.50 0.97
N LEU A 217 -16.11 -1.19 2.04
CA LEU A 217 -16.44 -2.58 2.31
C LEU A 217 -17.72 -2.76 3.14
N GLN A 218 -18.35 -1.67 3.61
CA GLN A 218 -19.59 -1.63 4.39
C GLN A 218 -19.56 -2.41 5.71
N PHE A 219 -18.41 -2.88 6.20
CA PHE A 219 -18.34 -3.72 7.39
C PHE A 219 -18.56 -2.95 8.70
N PHE A 220 -18.48 -1.62 8.68
CA PHE A 220 -18.83 -0.80 9.84
C PHE A 220 -20.28 -1.02 10.33
N ARG A 221 -21.16 -1.55 9.47
CA ARG A 221 -22.54 -1.93 9.85
C ARG A 221 -22.58 -3.15 10.76
N ASP A 222 -21.61 -4.06 10.59
CA ASP A 222 -21.47 -5.28 11.36
C ASP A 222 -20.49 -5.12 12.54
N ALA A 223 -19.68 -4.06 12.51
CA ALA A 223 -18.76 -3.62 13.58
C ALA A 223 -19.02 -2.12 13.88
N PRO A 224 -20.15 -1.79 14.54
CA PRO A 224 -20.65 -0.41 14.64
C PRO A 224 -19.94 0.44 15.69
N ASN A 225 -18.87 -0.04 16.30
CA ASN A 225 -18.07 0.72 17.24
C ASN A 225 -16.69 0.97 16.64
N MET A 226 -16.27 2.22 16.61
CA MET A 226 -14.95 2.64 16.15
C MET A 226 -14.19 3.29 17.31
N LEU A 227 -13.03 2.76 17.63
CA LEU A 227 -12.14 3.38 18.61
C LEU A 227 -11.42 4.57 17.97
N ASP A 228 -11.58 5.76 18.56
CA ASP A 228 -11.00 7.01 18.06
C ASP A 228 -9.52 7.13 18.43
N ILE A 229 -8.71 6.24 17.87
CA ILE A 229 -7.25 6.27 18.00
C ILE A 229 -6.62 5.99 16.62
N ARG A 230 -5.59 6.73 16.28
CA ARG A 230 -4.78 6.47 15.08
C ARG A 230 -3.69 5.46 15.43
N VAL A 231 -3.92 4.20 15.09
CA VAL A 231 -2.99 3.10 15.44
C VAL A 231 -1.73 3.16 14.59
N ALA A 232 -1.86 3.20 13.28
CA ALA A 232 -0.76 3.27 12.32
C ALA A 232 -1.29 3.78 10.97
N PRO A 233 -0.44 4.35 10.08
CA PRO A 233 -0.86 4.63 8.71
C PRO A 233 -1.01 3.32 7.92
N LEU A 234 -2.04 3.21 7.09
CA LEU A 234 -2.10 2.12 6.11
C LEU A 234 -1.22 2.47 4.91
N THR A 235 0.07 2.32 5.12
CA THR A 235 1.07 2.51 4.07
C THR A 235 1.00 1.38 3.06
N SER A 236 1.17 1.72 1.78
CA SER A 236 1.27 0.77 0.67
C SER A 236 2.34 1.20 -0.33
N ALA A 237 2.73 0.29 -1.20
CA ALA A 237 3.52 0.65 -2.37
C ALA A 237 3.11 -0.19 -3.58
N THR A 238 3.25 0.42 -4.76
CA THR A 238 3.20 -0.34 -6.01
C THR A 238 4.58 -0.87 -6.31
N VAL A 239 4.68 -2.18 -6.47
CA VAL A 239 5.90 -2.88 -6.88
C VAL A 239 5.68 -3.58 -8.22
N MET A 240 6.74 -3.66 -9.02
CA MET A 240 6.76 -4.35 -10.31
C MET A 240 7.86 -5.42 -10.29
N THR A 241 7.64 -6.56 -10.94
CA THR A 241 8.70 -7.57 -11.09
C THR A 241 9.85 -7.01 -11.93
N GLU A 242 11.09 -7.39 -11.60
CA GLU A 242 12.27 -6.99 -12.37
C GLU A 242 12.17 -7.45 -13.84
N SER A 243 11.62 -8.64 -14.09
CA SER A 243 11.37 -9.16 -15.43
C SER A 243 10.47 -8.22 -16.24
N ALA A 244 9.34 -7.78 -15.67
CA ALA A 244 8.45 -6.83 -16.31
C ALA A 244 9.12 -5.46 -16.52
N TRP A 245 9.83 -4.97 -15.50
CA TRP A 245 10.56 -3.71 -15.56
C TRP A 245 11.58 -3.68 -16.69
N ASN A 246 12.32 -4.79 -16.88
CA ASN A 246 13.35 -4.89 -17.91
C ASN A 246 12.80 -4.95 -19.35
N ARG A 247 11.51 -5.25 -19.50
CA ARG A 247 10.81 -5.18 -20.82
C ARG A 247 10.44 -3.75 -21.21
N ILE A 248 10.54 -2.78 -20.30
CA ILE A 248 10.21 -1.37 -20.55
C ILE A 248 11.49 -0.63 -20.94
N ALA A 249 11.43 0.15 -22.01
CA ALA A 249 12.56 0.96 -22.46
C ALA A 249 13.01 1.96 -21.37
N PRO A 250 14.32 2.22 -21.18
CA PRO A 250 14.81 3.12 -20.12
C PRO A 250 14.15 4.50 -20.11
N ASP A 251 13.95 5.13 -21.26
CA ASP A 251 13.28 6.43 -21.36
C ASP A 251 11.81 6.38 -20.92
N ASP A 252 11.13 5.26 -21.16
CA ASP A 252 9.75 5.08 -20.72
C ASP A 252 9.69 4.82 -19.22
N ARG A 253 10.66 4.11 -18.63
CA ARG A 253 10.72 3.90 -17.16
C ARG A 253 10.71 5.22 -16.40
N ALA A 254 11.51 6.21 -16.85
CA ALA A 254 11.53 7.54 -16.22
C ALA A 254 10.16 8.23 -16.28
N LYS A 255 9.46 8.12 -17.42
CA LYS A 255 8.10 8.68 -17.57
C LYS A 255 7.06 7.98 -16.69
N LEU A 256 7.17 6.65 -16.56
CA LEU A 256 6.29 5.88 -15.67
C LEU A 256 6.47 6.30 -14.21
N LEU A 257 7.73 6.43 -13.74
CA LEU A 257 8.02 6.86 -12.38
C LEU A 257 7.53 8.29 -12.11
N ALA A 258 7.68 9.21 -13.06
CA ALA A 258 7.18 10.57 -12.92
C ALA A 258 5.64 10.61 -12.77
N ALA A 259 4.91 9.85 -13.61
CA ALA A 259 3.46 9.73 -13.51
C ALA A 259 3.01 9.03 -12.21
N ALA A 260 3.75 8.02 -11.77
CA ALA A 260 3.49 7.31 -10.52
C ALA A 260 3.71 8.23 -9.30
N LYS A 261 4.74 9.08 -9.31
CA LYS A 261 5.00 10.07 -8.26
C LYS A 261 3.89 11.11 -8.15
N GLU A 262 3.31 11.52 -9.27
CA GLU A 262 2.15 12.42 -9.26
C GLU A 262 0.91 11.75 -8.66
N THR A 263 0.68 10.47 -8.99
CA THR A 263 -0.40 9.68 -8.37
C THR A 263 -0.19 9.54 -6.86
N GLU A 264 1.05 9.30 -6.41
CA GLU A 264 1.40 9.26 -4.98
C GLU A 264 1.01 10.55 -4.26
N LYS A 265 1.37 11.72 -4.80
CA LYS A 265 1.01 13.02 -4.22
C LYS A 265 -0.50 13.21 -4.10
N GLN A 266 -1.24 12.84 -5.15
CA GLN A 266 -2.70 12.96 -5.16
C GLN A 266 -3.35 12.08 -4.11
N VAL A 267 -2.92 10.83 -3.98
CA VAL A 267 -3.44 9.88 -2.97
C VAL A 267 -3.12 10.36 -1.57
N GLN A 268 -1.90 10.82 -1.31
CA GLN A 268 -1.50 11.35 -0.01
C GLN A 268 -2.32 12.59 0.40
N ALA A 269 -2.55 13.51 -0.53
CA ALA A 269 -3.35 14.72 -0.25
C ALA A 269 -4.83 14.41 0.01
N GLN A 270 -5.38 13.34 -0.58
CA GLN A 270 -6.79 12.97 -0.44
C GLN A 270 -7.08 12.16 0.82
N ALA A 271 -6.12 11.41 1.36
CA ALA A 271 -6.34 10.48 2.46
C ALA A 271 -7.01 11.11 3.70
N PRO A 272 -6.55 12.26 4.25
CA PRO A 272 -7.19 12.88 5.41
C PRO A 272 -8.63 13.35 5.14
N VAL A 273 -8.90 13.84 3.92
CA VAL A 273 -10.24 14.29 3.51
C VAL A 273 -11.20 13.12 3.41
N LEU A 274 -10.73 12.00 2.86
CA LEU A 274 -11.52 10.78 2.73
C LEU A 274 -11.83 10.19 4.10
N ASP A 275 -10.88 10.15 5.02
CA ASP A 275 -11.08 9.64 6.37
C ASP A 275 -12.13 10.47 7.12
N ALA A 276 -12.00 11.79 7.13
CA ALA A 276 -12.97 12.68 7.79
C ALA A 276 -14.39 12.54 7.21
N LYS A 277 -14.51 12.49 5.87
CA LYS A 277 -15.79 12.27 5.19
C LYS A 277 -16.39 10.93 5.57
N SER A 278 -15.60 9.86 5.56
CA SER A 278 -16.04 8.50 5.86
C SER A 278 -16.52 8.36 7.31
N ILE A 279 -15.83 8.97 8.27
CA ILE A 279 -16.27 8.99 9.67
C ILE A 279 -17.62 9.67 9.80
N ASN A 280 -17.82 10.82 9.15
CA ASN A 280 -19.10 11.54 9.19
C ASN A 280 -20.24 10.72 8.53
N GLU A 281 -19.98 10.07 7.40
CA GLU A 281 -20.92 9.18 6.74
C GLU A 281 -21.31 7.99 7.65
N MET A 282 -20.36 7.35 8.27
CA MET A 282 -20.61 6.25 9.18
C MET A 282 -21.36 6.67 10.43
N LYS A 283 -21.03 7.85 11.01
CA LYS A 283 -21.80 8.42 12.15
C LYS A 283 -23.26 8.67 11.79
N ALA A 284 -23.54 9.23 10.61
CA ALA A 284 -24.89 9.41 10.12
C ALA A 284 -25.64 8.07 9.94
N ALA A 285 -24.90 6.97 9.72
CA ALA A 285 -25.46 5.62 9.59
C ALA A 285 -25.44 4.80 10.91
N GLY A 286 -25.14 5.45 12.06
CA GLY A 286 -25.25 4.84 13.40
C GLY A 286 -23.94 4.36 14.02
N LEU A 287 -22.78 4.65 13.41
CA LEU A 287 -21.48 4.31 14.01
C LEU A 287 -21.31 5.01 15.36
N GLN A 288 -20.90 4.25 16.37
CA GLN A 288 -20.52 4.75 17.69
C GLN A 288 -19.01 4.99 17.71
N VAL A 289 -18.63 6.24 17.95
CA VAL A 289 -17.20 6.61 18.13
C VAL A 289 -16.87 6.52 19.61
N ILE A 290 -15.89 5.69 19.96
CA ILE A 290 -15.46 5.43 21.33
C ILE A 290 -14.19 6.24 21.59
N THR A 291 -14.25 7.20 22.48
CA THR A 291 -13.09 7.96 22.94
C THR A 291 -12.58 7.39 24.24
N LEU A 292 -11.26 7.17 24.33
CA LEU A 292 -10.60 6.70 25.52
C LEU A 292 -10.27 7.86 26.45
N ASP A 293 -10.33 7.64 27.76
CA ASP A 293 -9.71 8.53 28.73
C ASP A 293 -8.17 8.42 28.68
N ALA A 294 -7.48 9.33 29.36
CA ALA A 294 -6.01 9.38 29.35
C ALA A 294 -5.36 8.11 29.94
N ARG A 295 -6.00 7.46 30.92
CA ARG A 295 -5.50 6.24 31.54
C ARG A 295 -5.59 5.06 30.57
N ALA A 296 -6.74 4.88 29.95
CA ALA A 296 -6.96 3.84 28.95
C ALA A 296 -6.03 4.03 27.73
N LEU A 297 -5.94 5.25 27.20
CA LEU A 297 -5.00 5.55 26.11
C LEU A 297 -3.55 5.26 26.47
N GLY A 298 -3.13 5.61 27.72
CA GLY A 298 -1.79 5.28 28.24
C GLY A 298 -1.51 3.78 28.24
N ALA A 299 -2.51 2.93 28.55
CA ALA A 299 -2.36 1.47 28.49
C ALA A 299 -2.17 0.94 27.07
N PHE A 300 -2.84 1.52 26.08
CA PHE A 300 -2.61 1.19 24.67
C PHE A 300 -1.21 1.57 24.21
N HIS A 301 -0.71 2.76 24.59
CA HIS A 301 0.65 3.17 24.30
C HIS A 301 1.69 2.24 24.96
N ALA A 302 1.51 1.89 26.23
CA ALA A 302 2.41 0.98 26.94
C ALA A 302 2.46 -0.42 26.29
N ALA A 303 1.33 -0.94 25.81
CA ALA A 303 1.30 -2.19 25.04
C ALA A 303 2.05 -2.07 23.72
N ALA A 304 1.92 -0.93 23.03
CA ALA A 304 2.64 -0.66 21.77
C ALA A 304 4.15 -0.49 21.99
N ASP A 305 4.58 0.14 23.09
CA ASP A 305 6.00 0.28 23.46
C ASP A 305 6.65 -1.09 23.72
N ASN A 306 5.91 -2.01 24.37
CA ASN A 306 6.36 -3.39 24.55
C ASN A 306 6.51 -4.12 23.21
N LEU A 307 5.57 -3.89 22.25
CA LEU A 307 5.69 -4.43 20.90
C LEU A 307 6.92 -3.84 20.19
N LEU A 308 7.07 -2.52 20.22
CA LEU A 308 8.18 -1.80 19.59
C LEU A 308 9.53 -2.36 20.05
N ALA A 309 9.71 -2.56 21.36
CA ALA A 309 10.94 -3.10 21.94
C ALA A 309 11.28 -4.50 21.42
N SER A 310 10.27 -5.31 21.08
CA SER A 310 10.44 -6.69 20.59
C SER A 310 10.67 -6.79 19.07
N GLN A 311 10.48 -5.72 18.31
CA GLN A 311 10.49 -5.80 16.83
C GLN A 311 11.89 -5.72 16.24
N ARG A 312 12.80 -4.98 16.88
CA ARG A 312 14.17 -4.77 16.40
C ARG A 312 14.94 -6.08 16.29
N GLY A 313 15.37 -6.44 15.07
CA GLY A 313 16.11 -7.68 14.80
C GLY A 313 15.26 -8.97 14.84
N ASN A 314 13.95 -8.85 15.03
CA ASN A 314 13.00 -9.97 15.03
C ASN A 314 12.08 -9.92 13.82
N THR A 315 11.12 -8.98 13.81
CA THR A 315 10.18 -8.75 12.71
C THR A 315 10.64 -7.64 11.77
N ILE A 316 11.59 -6.80 12.20
CA ILE A 316 12.17 -5.71 11.41
C ILE A 316 13.70 -5.82 11.52
N PRO A 317 14.44 -5.88 10.40
CA PRO A 317 15.90 -5.84 10.42
C PRO A 317 16.42 -4.62 11.20
N SER A 318 17.45 -4.84 12.04
CA SER A 318 17.93 -3.84 12.99
C SER A 318 18.39 -2.55 12.32
N ASP A 319 19.01 -2.63 11.16
CA ASP A 319 19.49 -1.48 10.39
C ASP A 319 18.34 -0.58 9.93
N VAL A 320 17.23 -1.17 9.44
CA VAL A 320 16.04 -0.42 9.01
C VAL A 320 15.29 0.14 10.21
N PHE A 321 15.14 -0.64 11.28
CA PHE A 321 14.52 -0.17 12.51
C PHE A 321 15.25 1.05 13.07
N ASP A 322 16.57 0.96 13.22
CA ASP A 322 17.40 2.05 13.75
C ASP A 322 17.39 3.29 12.83
N ALA A 323 17.35 3.08 11.52
CA ALA A 323 17.22 4.18 10.57
C ALA A 323 15.86 4.88 10.68
N ALA A 324 14.77 4.12 10.86
CA ALA A 324 13.43 4.67 11.05
C ALA A 324 13.32 5.47 12.35
N VAL A 325 13.86 4.94 13.47
CA VAL A 325 13.90 5.65 14.75
C VAL A 325 14.67 6.95 14.63
N ARG A 326 15.87 6.93 14.02
CA ARG A 326 16.66 8.15 13.80
C ARG A 326 15.93 9.19 12.96
N ALA A 327 15.30 8.78 11.85
CA ALA A 327 14.56 9.69 10.99
C ALA A 327 13.34 10.29 11.69
N ARG A 328 12.59 9.48 12.45
CA ARG A 328 11.48 9.94 13.28
C ARG A 328 11.94 10.97 14.32
N ASP A 329 13.00 10.69 15.05
CA ASP A 329 13.50 11.54 16.12
C ASP A 329 14.10 12.84 15.55
N GLU A 330 14.75 12.80 14.37
CA GLU A 330 15.19 14.00 13.62
C GLU A 330 13.98 14.89 13.26
N PHE A 331 12.89 14.29 12.72
CA PHE A 331 11.68 15.03 12.40
C PHE A 331 11.08 15.70 13.64
N ARG A 332 10.96 14.95 14.75
CA ARG A 332 10.40 15.47 16.01
C ARG A 332 11.27 16.58 16.62
N ALA A 333 12.58 16.45 16.56
CA ALA A 333 13.51 17.47 17.04
C ALA A 333 13.39 18.77 16.23
N SER A 334 13.27 18.66 14.89
CA SER A 334 13.15 19.84 14.00
C SER A 334 11.78 20.55 14.08
N ASN A 335 10.76 19.90 14.66
CA ASN A 335 9.40 20.43 14.81
C ASN A 335 9.00 20.72 16.26
N ARG A 336 9.90 20.63 17.24
CA ARG A 336 9.67 20.93 18.67
C ARG A 336 9.45 22.43 18.98
N GLY A 337 8.93 23.21 18.09
CA GLY A 337 8.67 24.63 18.31
C GLY A 337 7.59 25.23 17.40
N ARG A 338 6.88 24.36 16.71
CA ARG A 338 5.81 24.77 15.81
C ARG A 338 4.44 24.37 16.34
#